data_01a994b78dba244019ad666e147fdc8b
#
_entry.id   01a994b78dba244019ad666e147fdc8b
#
_cell.length_a   1.000
_cell.length_b   1.000
_cell.length_c   1.000
_cell.angle_alpha   90.00
_cell.angle_beta   90.00
_cell.angle_gamma   90.00
#
_symmetry.space_group_name_H-M   'P 1'
#
loop_
_entity.id
_entity.type
_entity.pdbx_description
1 polymer ?
#
loop_
_entity_poly.entity_id
_entity_poly.type
_entity_poly.pdbx_seq_one_letter_code
_entity_poly.pdbx_strand_id
1 'polypeptide(L)'
;MKINNNQNIDFKTIKVNPIAGALGAQIDNIDLSENLPDEIISEIYDALLAYQVIFFRDQKFSPDTQKAFAERIGKPIVYPFVKSLENFPEITPILKKETDTNNFGGIWHSDTTYQEEPPMGTMLYGIETPDYGGDTEWSNQYMAYESLSEGMKKFLDTLEAVNISGKSRVAKTRSDIMKHASVGLKGDELKAIHPVVRLSLIHI
;
A
#
# COMPACT_ATOMS: atom_id res chain seq x y z
N MET A 1 13.61 4.96 -23.56
CA MET A 1 12.55 4.98 -22.54
C MET A 1 13.13 5.64 -21.31
N LYS A 2 12.75 6.89 -20.98
CA LYS A 2 13.26 7.55 -19.78
C LYS A 2 12.50 6.99 -18.61
N ILE A 3 13.11 6.07 -17.90
CA ILE A 3 12.65 5.56 -16.61
C ILE A 3 12.77 6.73 -15.64
N ASN A 4 11.69 7.08 -14.97
CA ASN A 4 11.52 8.10 -13.93
C ASN A 4 12.66 9.11 -13.73
N ASN A 5 12.37 10.39 -13.94
CA ASN A 5 13.27 11.52 -13.66
C ASN A 5 13.71 11.64 -12.17
N ASN A 6 13.29 10.73 -11.31
CA ASN A 6 13.51 10.76 -9.86
C ASN A 6 14.76 9.98 -9.41
N GLN A 7 15.54 9.41 -10.33
CA GLN A 7 16.75 8.64 -9.98
C GLN A 7 17.95 9.51 -9.53
N ASN A 8 17.82 10.83 -9.51
CA ASN A 8 18.88 11.77 -9.09
C ASN A 8 18.64 12.40 -7.72
N ILE A 9 17.84 11.77 -6.84
CA ILE A 9 17.72 12.24 -5.46
C ILE A 9 18.99 11.81 -4.72
N ASP A 10 19.72 12.78 -4.20
CA ASP A 10 20.90 12.56 -3.36
C ASP A 10 20.46 12.42 -1.89
N PHE A 11 20.23 11.18 -1.47
CA PHE A 11 19.90 10.86 -0.07
C PHE A 11 21.16 10.98 0.79
N LYS A 12 21.09 11.80 1.84
CA LYS A 12 22.25 12.12 2.69
C LYS A 12 22.31 11.28 3.95
N THR A 13 21.16 10.88 4.47
CA THR A 13 21.03 10.19 5.77
C THR A 13 20.65 8.72 5.63
N ILE A 14 20.04 8.32 4.50
CA ILE A 14 19.63 6.95 4.23
C ILE A 14 20.35 6.38 3.00
N LYS A 15 20.53 5.06 2.99
CA LYS A 15 21.05 4.36 1.82
C LYS A 15 19.91 3.69 1.07
N VAL A 16 19.61 4.17 -0.11
CA VAL A 16 18.53 3.68 -0.98
C VAL A 16 19.10 2.85 -2.11
N ASN A 17 18.66 1.60 -2.24
CA ASN A 17 19.08 0.67 -3.27
C ASN A 17 17.88 0.26 -4.13
N PRO A 18 17.76 0.74 -5.39
CA PRO A 18 16.73 0.29 -6.30
C PRO A 18 16.79 -1.23 -6.50
N ILE A 19 15.62 -1.92 -6.48
CA ILE A 19 15.56 -3.38 -6.64
C ILE A 19 14.98 -3.81 -7.99
N ALA A 20 14.26 -2.91 -8.66
CA ALA A 20 13.73 -3.16 -9.99
C ALA A 20 13.73 -1.89 -10.84
N GLY A 21 13.70 -2.05 -12.17
CA GLY A 21 13.76 -0.92 -13.09
C GLY A 21 12.49 -0.08 -13.17
N ALA A 22 11.35 -0.64 -12.78
CA ALA A 22 10.06 0.03 -12.89
C ALA A 22 9.64 0.75 -11.59
N LEU A 23 9.89 0.12 -10.45
CA LEU A 23 9.57 0.63 -9.11
C LEU A 23 10.27 -0.23 -8.05
N GLY A 24 10.28 0.24 -6.82
CA GLY A 24 10.80 -0.49 -5.68
C GLY A 24 12.24 -0.17 -5.32
N ALA A 25 12.48 0.14 -4.05
CA ALA A 25 13.81 0.29 -3.48
C ALA A 25 13.89 -0.29 -2.07
N GLN A 26 15.05 -0.80 -1.70
CA GLN A 26 15.38 -1.21 -0.35
C GLN A 26 16.13 -0.09 0.35
N ILE A 27 15.75 0.20 1.59
CA ILE A 27 16.43 1.14 2.47
C ILE A 27 17.16 0.32 3.53
N ASP A 28 18.48 0.50 3.61
CA ASP A 28 19.34 -0.28 4.49
C ASP A 28 19.67 0.46 5.79
N ASN A 29 20.01 -0.32 6.81
CA ASN A 29 20.61 0.14 8.07
C ASN A 29 19.74 1.13 8.87
N ILE A 30 18.42 0.96 8.83
CA ILE A 30 17.47 1.74 9.60
C ILE A 30 16.59 0.81 10.42
N ASP A 31 16.46 1.09 11.72
CA ASP A 31 15.47 0.48 12.60
C ASP A 31 14.28 1.43 12.76
N LEU A 32 13.16 1.07 12.14
CA LEU A 32 11.93 1.88 12.16
C LEU A 32 11.19 1.82 13.51
N SER A 33 11.61 0.96 14.42
CA SER A 33 11.05 0.90 15.78
C SER A 33 11.61 1.99 16.70
N GLU A 34 12.69 2.66 16.26
CA GLU A 34 13.31 3.75 16.99
C GLU A 34 12.65 5.11 16.68
N ASN A 35 12.88 6.08 17.56
CA ASN A 35 12.48 7.47 17.31
C ASN A 35 13.47 8.14 16.36
N LEU A 36 13.24 8.00 15.05
CA LEU A 36 14.11 8.53 14.01
C LEU A 36 14.03 10.07 13.93
N PRO A 37 15.15 10.76 13.61
CA PRO A 37 15.17 12.18 13.30
C PRO A 37 14.24 12.55 12.12
N ASP A 38 13.74 13.80 12.11
CA ASP A 38 12.83 14.26 11.06
C ASP A 38 13.46 14.25 9.66
N GLU A 39 14.76 14.45 9.57
CA GLU A 39 15.51 14.38 8.31
C GLU A 39 15.46 12.98 7.70
N ILE A 40 15.59 11.95 8.53
CA ILE A 40 15.50 10.54 8.07
C ILE A 40 14.07 10.24 7.62
N ILE A 41 13.05 10.67 8.37
CA ILE A 41 11.65 10.49 7.98
C ILE A 41 11.35 11.19 6.67
N SER A 42 11.87 12.39 6.47
CA SER A 42 11.72 13.13 5.21
C SER A 42 12.34 12.39 4.03
N GLU A 43 13.56 11.87 4.18
CA GLU A 43 14.22 11.10 3.12
C GLU A 43 13.51 9.75 2.85
N ILE A 44 12.98 9.08 3.87
CA ILE A 44 12.14 7.88 3.70
C ILE A 44 10.89 8.22 2.88
N TYR A 45 10.25 9.36 3.17
CA TYR A 45 9.08 9.83 2.43
C TYR A 45 9.45 10.16 0.98
N ASP A 46 10.55 10.85 0.74
CA ASP A 46 11.06 11.16 -0.60
C ASP A 46 11.40 9.88 -1.38
N ALA A 47 11.96 8.88 -0.71
CA ALA A 47 12.22 7.58 -1.31
C ALA A 47 10.91 6.86 -1.68
N LEU A 48 9.88 6.93 -0.84
CA LEU A 48 8.55 6.38 -1.17
C LEU A 48 7.95 7.07 -2.40
N LEU A 49 8.06 8.41 -2.49
CA LEU A 49 7.59 9.16 -3.67
C LEU A 49 8.36 8.77 -4.94
N ALA A 50 9.66 8.61 -4.83
CA ALA A 50 10.52 8.30 -5.96
C ALA A 50 10.35 6.87 -6.48
N TYR A 51 10.28 5.92 -5.56
CA TYR A 51 10.29 4.48 -5.90
C TYR A 51 8.94 3.79 -5.73
N GLN A 52 7.91 4.45 -5.17
CA GLN A 52 6.52 4.02 -5.01
C GLN A 52 6.32 2.83 -4.05
N VAL A 53 7.30 1.95 -3.93
CA VAL A 53 7.36 0.87 -2.95
C VAL A 53 8.75 0.85 -2.34
N ILE A 54 8.83 0.86 -1.02
CA ILE A 54 10.10 0.78 -0.29
C ILE A 54 10.08 -0.39 0.69
N PHE A 55 11.24 -0.98 0.89
CA PHE A 55 11.42 -2.17 1.73
C PHE A 55 12.48 -1.92 2.79
N PHE A 56 12.21 -2.44 3.98
CA PHE A 56 13.13 -2.45 5.10
C PHE A 56 13.27 -3.89 5.59
N ARG A 57 14.48 -4.39 5.70
CA ARG A 57 14.76 -5.74 6.20
C ARG A 57 14.97 -5.73 7.71
N ASP A 58 14.81 -6.90 8.31
CA ASP A 58 15.16 -7.20 9.71
C ASP A 58 14.50 -6.29 10.76
N GLN A 59 13.32 -5.75 10.44
CA GLN A 59 12.59 -4.88 11.35
C GLN A 59 11.94 -5.69 12.49
N LYS A 60 11.86 -5.07 13.67
CA LYS A 60 11.27 -5.68 14.88
C LYS A 60 10.22 -4.75 15.47
N PHE A 61 9.09 -4.66 14.82
CA PHE A 61 7.99 -3.87 15.33
C PHE A 61 7.22 -4.56 16.45
N SER A 62 6.90 -3.80 17.51
CA SER A 62 5.70 -4.00 18.30
C SER A 62 4.53 -3.26 17.64
N PRO A 63 3.27 -3.54 17.99
CA PRO A 63 2.14 -2.74 17.51
C PRO A 63 2.26 -1.25 17.83
N ASP A 64 2.82 -0.89 19.00
CA ASP A 64 3.06 0.51 19.39
C ASP A 64 4.06 1.19 18.47
N THR A 65 5.22 0.56 18.22
CA THR A 65 6.26 1.14 17.37
C THR A 65 5.86 1.17 15.91
N GLN A 66 5.10 0.17 15.44
CA GLN A 66 4.52 0.16 14.08
C GLN A 66 3.55 1.33 13.89
N LYS A 67 2.67 1.56 14.86
CA LYS A 67 1.74 2.70 14.84
C LYS A 67 2.49 4.03 14.90
N ALA A 68 3.45 4.16 15.81
CA ALA A 68 4.24 5.38 15.97
C ALA A 68 4.99 5.75 14.68
N PHE A 69 5.61 4.79 14.01
CA PHE A 69 6.23 5.04 12.70
C PHE A 69 5.20 5.42 11.62
N ALA A 70 4.07 4.72 11.55
CA ALA A 70 3.02 5.04 10.58
C ALA A 70 2.50 6.48 10.74
N GLU A 71 2.33 6.94 11.99
CA GLU A 71 1.90 8.32 12.29
C GLU A 71 2.93 9.39 11.88
N ARG A 72 4.21 9.03 11.76
CA ARG A 72 5.26 9.92 11.23
C ARG A 72 5.19 10.08 9.70
N ILE A 73 4.69 9.06 9.00
CA ILE A 73 4.56 9.08 7.54
C ILE A 73 3.21 9.64 7.11
N GLY A 74 2.14 9.34 7.85
CA GLY A 74 0.80 9.80 7.50
C GLY A 74 -0.22 9.52 8.59
N LYS A 75 -1.50 9.70 8.29
CA LYS A 75 -2.59 9.42 9.22
C LYS A 75 -3.08 7.99 9.04
N PRO A 76 -2.82 7.06 9.98
CA PRO A 76 -3.36 5.72 9.93
C PRO A 76 -4.90 5.72 9.96
N ILE A 77 -5.51 4.80 9.24
CA ILE A 77 -6.95 4.61 9.20
C ILE A 77 -7.34 3.21 9.65
N VAL A 78 -8.60 3.05 10.06
CA VAL A 78 -9.16 1.74 10.40
C VAL A 78 -9.68 1.06 9.14
N TYR A 79 -9.21 -0.17 8.86
CA TYR A 79 -9.72 -0.96 7.74
C TYR A 79 -11.10 -1.56 8.08
N PRO A 80 -12.17 -1.26 7.31
CA PRO A 80 -13.54 -1.50 7.78
C PRO A 80 -14.02 -2.96 7.67
N PHE A 81 -13.27 -3.86 6.98
CA PHE A 81 -13.78 -5.19 6.63
C PHE A 81 -13.13 -6.36 7.38
N VAL A 82 -12.09 -6.10 8.15
CA VAL A 82 -11.37 -7.13 8.91
C VAL A 82 -11.17 -6.66 10.33
N LYS A 83 -11.25 -7.56 11.29
CA LYS A 83 -11.04 -7.23 12.69
C LYS A 83 -9.59 -6.82 12.92
N SER A 84 -9.41 -5.65 13.48
CA SER A 84 -8.12 -5.12 13.91
C SER A 84 -7.65 -5.75 15.23
N LEU A 85 -6.44 -5.43 15.64
CA LEU A 85 -5.95 -5.75 16.98
C LEU A 85 -6.78 -4.98 18.02
N GLU A 86 -6.99 -5.58 19.21
CA GLU A 86 -7.92 -5.07 20.23
C GLU A 86 -7.59 -3.63 20.65
N ASN A 87 -6.30 -3.32 20.84
CA ASN A 87 -5.86 -2.00 21.28
C ASN A 87 -5.28 -1.13 20.15
N PHE A 88 -5.27 -1.63 18.92
CA PHE A 88 -4.69 -0.97 17.75
C PHE A 88 -5.64 -1.11 16.56
N PRO A 89 -6.70 -0.31 16.51
CA PRO A 89 -7.74 -0.43 15.49
C PRO A 89 -7.22 -0.15 14.07
N GLU A 90 -6.08 0.52 13.92
CA GLU A 90 -5.43 0.81 12.65
C GLU A 90 -4.59 -0.37 12.13
N ILE A 91 -4.31 -1.38 12.98
CA ILE A 91 -3.50 -2.55 12.64
C ILE A 91 -4.40 -3.76 12.42
N THR A 92 -4.38 -4.26 11.20
CA THR A 92 -5.17 -5.43 10.80
C THR A 92 -4.25 -6.63 10.60
N PRO A 93 -4.38 -7.71 11.40
CA PRO A 93 -3.62 -8.92 11.19
C PRO A 93 -4.15 -9.66 9.95
N ILE A 94 -3.23 -10.03 9.05
CA ILE A 94 -3.54 -10.85 7.89
C ILE A 94 -2.88 -12.21 8.11
N LEU A 95 -3.70 -13.21 8.39
CA LEU A 95 -3.27 -14.59 8.61
C LEU A 95 -3.75 -15.46 7.46
N LYS A 96 -2.84 -16.16 6.80
CA LYS A 96 -3.15 -17.22 5.87
C LYS A 96 -2.74 -18.57 6.48
N LYS A 97 -3.70 -19.48 6.62
CA LYS A 97 -3.46 -20.85 7.09
C LYS A 97 -3.20 -21.76 5.89
N GLU A 98 -2.54 -22.87 6.11
CA GLU A 98 -2.29 -23.91 5.08
C GLU A 98 -3.59 -24.42 4.43
N THR A 99 -4.70 -24.40 5.17
CA THR A 99 -6.02 -24.84 4.71
C THR A 99 -6.80 -23.78 3.92
N ASP A 100 -6.30 -22.54 3.86
CA ASP A 100 -7.00 -21.45 3.17
C ASP A 100 -6.77 -21.54 1.66
N THR A 101 -7.87 -21.57 0.91
CA THR A 101 -7.86 -21.74 -0.55
C THR A 101 -7.81 -20.43 -1.31
N ASN A 102 -8.10 -19.31 -0.65
CA ASN A 102 -8.10 -18.00 -1.24
C ASN A 102 -6.98 -17.12 -0.68
N ASN A 103 -6.39 -16.29 -1.53
CA ASN A 103 -5.43 -15.29 -1.12
C ASN A 103 -6.13 -13.95 -0.88
N PHE A 104 -5.91 -13.33 0.27
CA PHE A 104 -6.34 -11.95 0.50
C PHE A 104 -5.60 -11.04 -0.47
N GLY A 105 -6.35 -10.21 -1.21
CA GLY A 105 -5.74 -9.34 -2.22
C GLY A 105 -5.19 -10.06 -3.47
N GLY A 106 -5.53 -11.33 -3.73
CA GLY A 106 -5.00 -12.14 -4.83
C GLY A 106 -5.47 -11.76 -6.24
N ILE A 107 -5.80 -10.50 -6.46
CA ILE A 107 -6.14 -9.89 -7.77
C ILE A 107 -5.48 -8.51 -7.87
N TRP A 108 -5.20 -8.05 -9.09
CA TRP A 108 -4.75 -6.67 -9.31
C TRP A 108 -5.80 -5.67 -8.82
N HIS A 109 -5.40 -4.77 -7.94
CA HIS A 109 -6.26 -3.76 -7.33
C HIS A 109 -5.45 -2.56 -6.86
N SER A 110 -6.14 -1.46 -6.58
CA SER A 110 -5.65 -0.37 -5.74
C SER A 110 -6.41 -0.42 -4.42
N ASP A 111 -5.71 -0.20 -3.32
CA ASP A 111 -6.30 -0.31 -1.99
C ASP A 111 -7.34 0.77 -1.74
N THR A 112 -8.44 0.39 -1.10
CA THR A 112 -9.45 1.24 -0.48
C THR A 112 -10.02 2.38 -1.34
N THR A 113 -9.95 2.29 -2.66
CA THR A 113 -10.46 3.31 -3.60
C THR A 113 -11.97 3.55 -3.52
N TYR A 114 -12.70 2.73 -2.79
CA TYR A 114 -14.11 2.93 -2.46
C TYR A 114 -14.37 3.97 -1.36
N GLN A 115 -13.32 4.54 -0.76
CA GLN A 115 -13.40 5.66 0.17
C GLN A 115 -13.27 6.99 -0.60
N GLU A 116 -13.92 8.04 -0.13
CA GLU A 116 -13.80 9.39 -0.70
C GLU A 116 -12.37 9.91 -0.53
N GLU A 117 -11.76 9.63 0.62
CA GLU A 117 -10.37 9.92 0.95
C GLU A 117 -9.59 8.62 1.20
N PRO A 118 -9.10 7.93 0.15
CA PRO A 118 -8.26 6.74 0.33
C PRO A 118 -6.93 7.10 1.00
N PRO A 119 -6.38 6.22 1.85
CA PRO A 119 -5.07 6.44 2.44
C PRO A 119 -3.97 6.52 1.37
N MET A 120 -2.93 7.28 1.65
CA MET A 120 -1.81 7.49 0.74
C MET A 120 -1.02 6.20 0.41
N GLY A 121 -1.04 5.23 1.30
CA GLY A 121 -0.31 3.97 1.15
C GLY A 121 -0.67 2.95 2.21
N THR A 122 -0.06 1.79 2.12
CA THR A 122 -0.24 0.67 3.04
C THR A 122 1.13 0.22 3.55
N MET A 123 1.24 0.03 4.85
CA MET A 123 2.43 -0.54 5.49
C MET A 123 2.17 -1.99 5.87
N LEU A 124 2.99 -2.90 5.37
CA LEU A 124 2.94 -4.32 5.69
C LEU A 124 4.15 -4.71 6.54
N TYR A 125 3.92 -5.41 7.63
CA TYR A 125 4.97 -6.00 8.46
C TYR A 125 4.85 -7.52 8.42
N GLY A 126 5.86 -8.19 7.84
CA GLY A 126 5.92 -9.65 7.79
C GLY A 126 6.39 -10.21 9.13
N ILE A 127 5.51 -10.92 9.84
CA ILE A 127 5.83 -11.58 11.12
C ILE A 127 6.31 -13.01 10.84
N GLU A 128 5.59 -13.73 9.99
CA GLU A 128 5.89 -15.08 9.55
C GLU A 128 5.61 -15.17 8.06
N THR A 129 6.60 -15.52 7.29
CA THR A 129 6.50 -15.67 5.84
C THR A 129 7.10 -17.01 5.42
N PRO A 130 6.56 -17.67 4.39
CA PRO A 130 7.16 -18.91 3.87
C PRO A 130 8.51 -18.61 3.19
N ASP A 131 9.36 -19.64 3.11
CA ASP A 131 10.66 -19.54 2.44
C ASP A 131 10.53 -19.23 0.93
N TYR A 132 9.41 -19.60 0.32
CA TYR A 132 9.11 -19.35 -1.09
C TYR A 132 7.60 -19.29 -1.34
N GLY A 133 7.20 -18.58 -2.38
CA GLY A 133 5.80 -18.35 -2.74
C GLY A 133 5.12 -17.27 -1.90
N GLY A 134 3.87 -16.95 -2.23
CA GLY A 134 3.14 -15.88 -1.59
C GLY A 134 3.64 -14.48 -1.97
N ASP A 135 4.26 -14.35 -3.14
CA ASP A 135 4.83 -13.11 -3.62
C ASP A 135 3.76 -12.01 -3.75
N THR A 136 4.18 -10.78 -3.48
CA THR A 136 3.38 -9.59 -3.75
C THR A 136 3.97 -8.87 -4.95
N GLU A 137 3.12 -8.60 -5.94
CA GLU A 137 3.51 -7.93 -7.17
C GLU A 137 2.91 -6.52 -7.20
N TRP A 138 3.67 -5.57 -7.76
CA TRP A 138 3.25 -4.19 -7.97
C TRP A 138 3.42 -3.77 -9.43
N SER A 139 2.52 -2.92 -9.90
CA SER A 139 2.57 -2.34 -11.23
C SER A 139 2.71 -0.83 -11.15
N ASN A 140 3.70 -0.27 -11.87
CA ASN A 140 3.91 1.17 -11.94
C ASN A 140 2.84 1.83 -12.80
N GLN A 141 1.89 2.50 -12.17
CA GLN A 141 0.78 3.15 -12.85
C GLN A 141 1.19 4.44 -13.58
N TYR A 142 2.28 5.10 -13.16
CA TYR A 142 2.84 6.22 -13.93
C TYR A 142 3.37 5.74 -15.28
N MET A 143 4.15 4.66 -15.29
CA MET A 143 4.65 4.07 -16.55
C MET A 143 3.50 3.57 -17.43
N ALA A 144 2.45 2.98 -16.84
CA ALA A 144 1.27 2.56 -17.56
C ALA A 144 0.59 3.75 -18.26
N TYR A 145 0.36 4.85 -17.54
CA TYR A 145 -0.22 6.07 -18.10
C TYR A 145 0.68 6.69 -19.16
N GLU A 146 1.99 6.81 -18.91
CA GLU A 146 2.94 7.41 -19.86
C GLU A 146 3.09 6.59 -21.15
N SER A 147 2.79 5.29 -21.12
CA SER A 147 2.81 4.44 -22.31
C SER A 147 1.61 4.67 -23.25
N LEU A 148 0.59 5.38 -22.79
CA LEU A 148 -0.60 5.67 -23.59
C LEU A 148 -0.33 6.76 -24.62
N SER A 149 -1.08 6.70 -25.73
CA SER A 149 -1.09 7.81 -26.71
C SER A 149 -1.68 9.08 -26.09
N GLU A 150 -1.26 10.23 -26.59
CA GLU A 150 -1.80 11.53 -26.15
C GLU A 150 -3.33 11.64 -26.29
N GLY A 151 -3.90 11.01 -27.34
CA GLY A 151 -5.35 10.93 -27.52
C GLY A 151 -6.03 10.12 -26.43
N MET A 152 -5.42 8.99 -26.01
CA MET A 152 -5.94 8.16 -24.93
C MET A 152 -5.81 8.86 -23.58
N LYS A 153 -4.70 9.51 -23.29
CA LYS A 153 -4.51 10.33 -22.07
C LYS A 153 -5.61 11.37 -21.94
N LYS A 154 -5.79 12.20 -22.99
CA LYS A 154 -6.85 13.23 -23.04
C LYS A 154 -8.26 12.66 -22.85
N PHE A 155 -8.54 11.49 -23.40
CA PHE A 155 -9.82 10.84 -23.22
C PHE A 155 -10.02 10.37 -21.77
N LEU A 156 -9.05 9.67 -21.20
CA LEU A 156 -9.12 9.16 -19.83
C LEU A 156 -9.19 10.27 -18.77
N ASP A 157 -8.53 11.40 -19.02
CA ASP A 157 -8.53 12.57 -18.11
C ASP A 157 -9.92 13.19 -17.94
N THR A 158 -10.87 12.90 -18.87
CA THR A 158 -12.27 13.38 -18.79
C THR A 158 -13.21 12.43 -18.07
N LEU A 159 -12.75 11.22 -17.71
CA LEU A 159 -13.60 10.16 -17.20
C LEU A 159 -13.55 10.05 -15.68
N GLU A 160 -14.69 9.66 -15.12
CA GLU A 160 -14.82 9.26 -13.72
C GLU A 160 -15.14 7.77 -13.61
N ALA A 161 -14.66 7.15 -12.53
CA ALA A 161 -14.90 5.75 -12.24
C ALA A 161 -15.60 5.60 -10.88
N VAL A 162 -16.61 4.74 -10.85
CA VAL A 162 -17.29 4.33 -9.62
C VAL A 162 -16.50 3.18 -8.99
N ASN A 163 -15.98 3.42 -7.80
CA ASN A 163 -15.26 2.45 -6.99
C ASN A 163 -16.17 1.91 -5.90
N ILE A 164 -16.31 0.59 -5.80
CA ILE A 164 -17.20 -0.06 -4.84
C ILE A 164 -16.49 -1.19 -4.10
N SER A 165 -16.77 -1.32 -2.80
CA SER A 165 -16.17 -2.35 -1.94
C SER A 165 -16.78 -3.73 -2.11
N GLY A 166 -18.00 -3.83 -2.63
CA GLY A 166 -18.84 -5.03 -2.69
C GLY A 166 -18.71 -5.88 -3.95
N LYS A 167 -17.71 -5.65 -4.83
CA LYS A 167 -17.53 -6.50 -6.02
C LYS A 167 -17.36 -7.97 -5.63
N SER A 168 -18.14 -8.85 -6.24
CA SER A 168 -18.20 -10.28 -5.92
C SER A 168 -16.84 -10.99 -5.96
N ARG A 169 -15.91 -10.56 -6.82
CA ARG A 169 -14.54 -11.09 -6.88
C ARG A 169 -13.72 -10.74 -5.64
N VAL A 170 -13.80 -9.49 -5.18
CA VAL A 170 -13.09 -9.01 -3.98
C VAL A 170 -13.72 -9.61 -2.72
N ALA A 171 -15.05 -9.72 -2.66
CA ALA A 171 -15.74 -10.36 -1.55
C ALA A 171 -15.34 -11.85 -1.38
N LYS A 172 -15.05 -12.55 -2.47
CA LYS A 172 -14.57 -13.95 -2.40
C LYS A 172 -13.17 -14.06 -1.80
N THR A 173 -12.27 -13.13 -2.09
CA THR A 173 -10.91 -13.13 -1.51
C THR A 173 -10.91 -12.77 -0.03
N ARG A 174 -11.92 -12.03 0.46
CA ARG A 174 -12.09 -11.68 1.88
C ARG A 174 -12.71 -12.80 2.70
N SER A 175 -13.45 -13.72 2.09
CA SER A 175 -14.31 -14.68 2.81
C SER A 175 -13.57 -15.54 3.82
N ASP A 176 -12.34 -15.95 3.55
CA ASP A 176 -11.56 -16.81 4.44
C ASP A 176 -11.03 -16.03 5.65
N ILE A 177 -10.54 -14.83 5.46
CA ILE A 177 -10.12 -13.93 6.56
C ILE A 177 -11.33 -13.50 7.39
N MET A 178 -12.47 -13.21 6.77
CA MET A 178 -13.71 -12.87 7.48
C MET A 178 -14.28 -14.04 8.30
N LYS A 179 -14.05 -15.29 7.91
CA LYS A 179 -14.40 -16.46 8.74
C LYS A 179 -13.58 -16.54 10.01
N HIS A 180 -12.34 -16.05 9.99
CA HIS A 180 -11.44 -16.05 11.16
C HIS A 180 -11.53 -14.73 11.96
N ALA A 181 -11.95 -13.64 11.33
CA ALA A 181 -12.26 -12.37 11.97
C ALA A 181 -13.75 -12.32 12.29
N SER A 182 -14.12 -12.53 13.53
CA SER A 182 -15.52 -12.64 14.02
C SER A 182 -16.37 -11.36 13.92
N VAL A 183 -16.03 -10.43 13.04
CA VAL A 183 -16.80 -9.20 12.80
C VAL A 183 -17.01 -9.04 11.29
N GLY A 184 -17.98 -9.79 10.77
CA GLY A 184 -18.56 -9.41 9.50
C GLY A 184 -19.30 -8.10 9.67
N LEU A 185 -18.73 -7.00 9.21
CA LEU A 185 -19.54 -5.88 8.83
C LEU A 185 -20.45 -6.38 7.70
N LYS A 186 -21.67 -6.74 8.05
CA LYS A 186 -22.83 -6.61 7.15
C LYS A 186 -23.05 -5.10 7.02
N GLY A 187 -22.03 -4.41 6.54
CA GLY A 187 -22.05 -2.98 6.34
C GLY A 187 -22.38 -2.70 4.91
N ASP A 188 -23.04 -1.62 4.70
CA ASP A 188 -23.37 -1.05 3.43
C ASP A 188 -22.15 -1.07 2.50
N GLU A 189 -22.39 -1.33 1.23
CA GLU A 189 -21.38 -1.28 0.19
C GLU A 189 -20.80 0.14 0.13
N LEU A 190 -19.53 0.28 0.52
CA LEU A 190 -18.84 1.56 0.43
C LEU A 190 -18.60 1.89 -1.04
N LYS A 191 -18.82 3.15 -1.40
CA LYS A 191 -18.76 3.63 -2.77
C LYS A 191 -18.17 5.02 -2.81
N ALA A 192 -17.26 5.25 -3.75
CA ALA A 192 -16.74 6.57 -4.09
C ALA A 192 -16.59 6.74 -5.61
N ILE A 193 -16.63 7.98 -6.07
CA ILE A 193 -16.39 8.35 -7.46
C ILE A 193 -15.05 9.09 -7.51
N HIS A 194 -14.15 8.62 -8.38
CA HIS A 194 -12.86 9.24 -8.59
C HIS A 194 -12.56 9.42 -10.08
N PRO A 195 -11.73 10.41 -10.47
CA PRO A 195 -11.19 10.44 -11.82
C PRO A 195 -10.54 9.10 -12.18
N VAL A 196 -10.68 8.67 -13.44
CA VAL A 196 -10.01 7.46 -13.94
C VAL A 196 -8.49 7.62 -13.86
N VAL A 197 -7.99 8.79 -14.26
CA VAL A 197 -6.61 9.18 -14.05
C VAL A 197 -6.54 9.98 -12.75
N ARG A 198 -6.16 9.32 -11.70
CA ARG A 198 -5.95 9.98 -10.43
C ARG A 198 -4.45 10.27 -10.26
N LEU A 199 -4.10 11.53 -10.27
CA LEU A 199 -2.79 11.96 -9.84
C LEU A 199 -2.54 11.44 -8.42
N SER A 200 -1.32 11.09 -8.12
CA SER A 200 -0.90 10.47 -6.85
C SER A 200 -1.68 11.00 -5.64
N LEU A 201 -2.10 10.08 -4.76
CA LEU A 201 -2.77 10.41 -3.48
C LEU A 201 -1.96 11.37 -2.59
N ILE A 202 -0.68 11.53 -2.89
CA ILE A 202 0.31 12.30 -2.14
C ILE A 202 0.45 13.74 -2.68
N HIS A 203 -0.08 14.01 -3.88
CA HIS A 203 0.03 15.31 -4.55
C HIS A 203 -1.33 16.03 -4.69
N ILE A 204 -2.31 15.63 -3.91
CA ILE A 204 -3.61 16.31 -3.84
C ILE A 204 -3.62 17.27 -2.66
#